data_41103651efa58d61c5c7a340158ae987
#
_entry.id   41103651efa58d61c5c7a340158ae987
#
_cell.length_a   1.000
_cell.length_b   1.000
_cell.length_c   1.000
_cell.angle_alpha   90.00
_cell.angle_beta   90.00
_cell.angle_gamma   90.00
#
_symmetry.space_group_name_H-M   'P 1'
#
loop_
_entity.id
_entity.type
_entity.pdbx_description
1 polymer ?
#
loop_
_entity_poly.entity_id
_entity_poly.type
_entity_poly.pdbx_seq_one_letter_code
_entity_poly.pdbx_strand_id
1 'polypeptide(L)'
;MINVGLTSYALGFLAYLVLGGLLLTGWRGRVQGGLLLVAVSVTLLWCGMHAAWAGWDVPSAWVLRVVEPLHFVVWVVFLHGLMKRAQKRVGLVALQVYLLSAVMIFVPLLAPYFPNTFPPDDVVLKYSFLGYVLLSVAGLFLIENLYRNTRPEQRWGIKFLCLGIGGMFAYDFFMYAQALLFNQLDMNLWAARGAVFMLVAPLIGVAVARNPDWSVDVFIS
;
A
#
# COMPACT_ATOMS: atom_id res chain seq x y z
N MET A 1 -6.67 -16.31 -24.76
CA MET A 1 -6.59 -16.66 -23.33
C MET A 1 -6.82 -15.39 -22.51
N ILE A 2 -7.59 -15.47 -21.42
CA ILE A 2 -7.82 -14.31 -20.54
C ILE A 2 -6.51 -13.99 -19.82
N ASN A 3 -6.02 -12.75 -19.96
CA ASN A 3 -4.86 -12.28 -19.20
C ASN A 3 -5.31 -11.99 -17.76
N VAL A 4 -5.02 -12.92 -16.83
CA VAL A 4 -5.45 -12.84 -15.43
C VAL A 4 -4.91 -11.58 -14.76
N GLY A 5 -3.66 -11.20 -15.04
CA GLY A 5 -3.05 -9.98 -14.48
C GLY A 5 -3.80 -8.73 -14.93
N LEU A 6 -4.02 -8.58 -16.26
CA LEU A 6 -4.79 -7.45 -16.78
C LEU A 6 -6.17 -7.36 -16.15
N THR A 7 -6.90 -8.50 -16.10
CA THR A 7 -8.27 -8.51 -15.59
C THR A 7 -8.32 -8.16 -14.10
N SER A 8 -7.45 -8.74 -13.29
CA SER A 8 -7.45 -8.53 -11.83
C SER A 8 -7.10 -7.09 -11.46
N TYR A 9 -6.06 -6.52 -12.07
CA TYR A 9 -5.67 -5.14 -11.82
C TYR A 9 -6.65 -4.12 -12.41
N ALA A 10 -7.29 -4.42 -13.56
CA ALA A 10 -8.36 -3.58 -14.11
C ALA A 10 -9.59 -3.55 -13.18
N LEU A 11 -9.96 -4.69 -12.58
CA LEU A 11 -11.03 -4.74 -11.58
C LEU A 11 -10.64 -3.97 -10.32
N GLY A 12 -9.38 -4.07 -9.85
CA GLY A 12 -8.84 -3.24 -8.78
C GLY A 12 -8.95 -1.75 -9.11
N PHE A 13 -8.51 -1.35 -10.31
CA PHE A 13 -8.63 0.03 -10.78
C PHE A 13 -10.06 0.54 -10.72
N LEU A 14 -11.03 -0.21 -11.23
CA LEU A 14 -12.45 0.16 -11.20
C LEU A 14 -12.99 0.26 -9.76
N ALA A 15 -12.62 -0.66 -8.89
CA ALA A 15 -13.05 -0.64 -7.49
C ALA A 15 -12.53 0.61 -6.75
N TYR A 16 -11.25 0.98 -6.95
CA TYR A 16 -10.68 2.20 -6.37
C TYR A 16 -11.18 3.48 -7.05
N LEU A 17 -11.55 3.43 -8.32
CA LEU A 17 -12.20 4.55 -9.02
C LEU A 17 -13.57 4.86 -8.40
N VAL A 18 -14.39 3.83 -8.17
CA VAL A 18 -15.69 3.98 -7.50
C VAL A 18 -15.50 4.48 -6.06
N LEU A 19 -14.56 3.88 -5.31
CA LEU A 19 -14.26 4.31 -3.94
C LEU A 19 -13.79 5.78 -3.90
N GLY A 20 -12.90 6.18 -4.80
CA GLY A 20 -12.43 7.56 -4.90
C GLY A 20 -13.57 8.54 -5.21
N GLY A 21 -14.45 8.19 -6.14
CA GLY A 21 -15.66 8.97 -6.44
C GLY A 21 -16.57 9.14 -5.23
N LEU A 22 -16.83 8.06 -4.47
CA LEU A 22 -17.62 8.12 -3.24
C LEU A 22 -16.95 8.98 -2.16
N LEU A 23 -15.63 8.88 -2.02
CA LEU A 23 -14.88 9.70 -1.07
C LEU A 23 -14.95 11.19 -1.42
N LEU A 24 -14.86 11.55 -2.71
CA LEU A 24 -14.96 12.94 -3.17
C LEU A 24 -16.32 13.55 -2.87
N THR A 25 -17.41 12.79 -3.08
CA THR A 25 -18.78 13.27 -2.79
C THR A 25 -19.05 13.40 -1.29
N GLY A 26 -18.42 12.57 -0.46
CA GLY A 26 -18.58 12.56 1.00
C GLY A 26 -17.56 13.44 1.75
N TRP A 27 -16.57 14.01 1.07
CA TRP A 27 -15.48 14.72 1.73
C TRP A 27 -15.93 16.05 2.35
N ARG A 28 -15.67 16.20 3.65
CA ARG A 28 -16.03 17.38 4.45
C ARG A 28 -14.82 18.25 4.82
N GLY A 29 -13.72 18.21 4.07
CA GLY A 29 -12.53 19.03 4.30
C GLY A 29 -11.61 18.57 5.44
N ARG A 30 -11.80 17.36 5.99
CA ARG A 30 -10.96 16.83 7.08
C ARG A 30 -9.65 16.27 6.54
N VAL A 31 -8.55 16.49 7.28
CA VAL A 31 -7.20 16.04 6.90
C VAL A 31 -7.13 14.52 6.72
N GLN A 32 -7.75 13.74 7.62
CA GLN A 32 -7.74 12.27 7.54
C GLN A 32 -8.47 11.77 6.29
N GLY A 33 -9.59 12.37 5.93
CA GLY A 33 -10.30 12.07 4.68
C GLY A 33 -9.46 12.44 3.46
N GLY A 34 -8.72 13.56 3.50
CA GLY A 34 -7.79 13.96 2.45
C GLY A 34 -6.63 12.95 2.29
N LEU A 35 -6.04 12.49 3.41
CA LEU A 35 -4.98 11.47 3.37
C LEU A 35 -5.48 10.14 2.80
N LEU A 36 -6.71 9.72 3.15
CA LEU A 36 -7.32 8.54 2.57
C LEU A 36 -7.56 8.71 1.07
N LEU A 37 -8.07 9.88 0.66
CA LEU A 37 -8.29 10.18 -0.76
C LEU A 37 -6.99 10.08 -1.56
N VAL A 38 -5.87 10.62 -1.02
CA VAL A 38 -4.55 10.50 -1.64
C VAL A 38 -4.13 9.03 -1.75
N ALA A 39 -4.29 8.23 -0.67
CA ALA A 39 -3.93 6.82 -0.68
C ALA A 39 -4.76 6.03 -1.72
N VAL A 40 -6.07 6.29 -1.79
CA VAL A 40 -6.98 5.69 -2.77
C VAL A 40 -6.61 6.10 -4.20
N SER A 41 -6.30 7.37 -4.44
CA SER A 41 -5.90 7.88 -5.76
C SER A 41 -4.57 7.28 -6.24
N VAL A 42 -3.58 7.17 -5.35
CA VAL A 42 -2.30 6.53 -5.69
C VAL A 42 -2.51 5.04 -5.95
N THR A 43 -3.34 4.34 -5.18
CA THR A 43 -3.66 2.92 -5.41
C THR A 43 -4.41 2.72 -6.73
N LEU A 44 -5.33 3.63 -7.07
CA LEU A 44 -6.01 3.65 -8.36
C LEU A 44 -5.00 3.71 -9.51
N LEU A 45 -4.09 4.70 -9.49
CA LEU A 45 -3.05 4.85 -10.51
C LEU A 45 -2.11 3.66 -10.56
N TRP A 46 -1.73 3.14 -9.38
CA TRP A 46 -0.90 1.95 -9.23
C TRP A 46 -1.57 0.71 -9.88
N CYS A 47 -2.86 0.46 -9.61
CA CYS A 47 -3.61 -0.62 -10.26
C CYS A 47 -3.66 -0.42 -11.79
N GLY A 48 -3.91 0.81 -12.25
CA GLY A 48 -3.95 1.13 -13.67
C GLY A 48 -2.63 0.87 -14.39
N MET A 49 -1.49 1.25 -13.76
CA MET A 49 -0.16 0.99 -14.29
C MET A 49 0.16 -0.51 -14.38
N HIS A 50 -0.22 -1.29 -13.36
CA HIS A 50 -0.03 -2.75 -13.37
C HIS A 50 -0.93 -3.45 -14.39
N ALA A 51 -2.17 -2.97 -14.56
CA ALA A 51 -3.07 -3.46 -15.61
C ALA A 51 -2.50 -3.18 -17.01
N ALA A 52 -2.02 -1.95 -17.23
CA ALA A 52 -1.41 -1.56 -18.50
C ALA A 52 -0.13 -2.36 -18.80
N TRP A 53 0.70 -2.59 -17.77
CA TRP A 53 1.89 -3.44 -17.93
C TRP A 53 1.51 -4.90 -18.28
N ALA A 54 0.50 -5.45 -17.59
CA ALA A 54 0.04 -6.81 -17.87
C ALA A 54 -0.55 -6.99 -19.29
N GLY A 55 -1.16 -5.93 -19.84
CA GLY A 55 -1.83 -5.99 -21.14
C GLY A 55 -0.95 -5.58 -22.31
N TRP A 56 -0.06 -4.62 -22.11
CA TRP A 56 0.67 -3.93 -23.19
C TRP A 56 2.15 -3.69 -22.92
N ASP A 57 2.71 -4.22 -21.81
CA ASP A 57 4.09 -4.00 -21.35
C ASP A 57 4.44 -2.50 -21.13
N VAL A 58 3.43 -1.67 -20.83
CA VAL A 58 3.56 -0.23 -20.56
C VAL A 58 2.92 0.10 -19.21
N PRO A 59 3.56 0.90 -18.35
CA PRO A 59 4.91 1.48 -18.46
C PRO A 59 6.01 0.43 -18.29
N SER A 60 7.27 0.83 -18.51
CA SER A 60 8.39 -0.09 -18.31
C SER A 60 8.45 -0.61 -16.87
N ALA A 61 8.99 -1.82 -16.64
CA ALA A 61 9.14 -2.42 -15.33
C ALA A 61 9.91 -1.53 -14.33
N TRP A 62 10.79 -0.67 -14.85
CA TRP A 62 11.52 0.32 -14.06
C TRP A 62 10.57 1.34 -13.40
N VAL A 63 9.58 1.85 -14.11
CA VAL A 63 8.56 2.78 -13.56
C VAL A 63 7.78 2.10 -12.45
N LEU A 64 7.40 0.82 -12.64
CA LEU A 64 6.69 0.06 -11.61
C LEU A 64 7.53 -0.10 -10.33
N ARG A 65 8.85 -0.31 -10.44
CA ARG A 65 9.77 -0.37 -9.28
C ARG A 65 9.78 0.92 -8.46
N VAL A 66 9.60 2.08 -9.09
CA VAL A 66 9.53 3.39 -8.41
C VAL A 66 8.15 3.62 -7.79
N VAL A 67 7.09 3.23 -8.48
CA VAL A 67 5.71 3.44 -8.01
C VAL A 67 5.33 2.50 -6.87
N GLU A 68 5.94 1.32 -6.79
CA GLU A 68 5.69 0.33 -5.76
C GLU A 68 5.94 0.87 -4.33
N PRO A 69 7.11 1.41 -3.96
CA PRO A 69 7.33 1.97 -2.63
C PRO A 69 6.48 3.21 -2.36
N LEU A 70 6.11 4.01 -3.38
CA LEU A 70 5.18 5.12 -3.21
C LEU A 70 3.81 4.66 -2.74
N HIS A 71 3.33 3.54 -3.29
CA HIS A 71 2.08 2.94 -2.86
C HIS A 71 2.12 2.56 -1.37
N PHE A 72 3.21 1.97 -0.86
CA PHE A 72 3.38 1.69 0.57
C PHE A 72 3.41 2.98 1.41
N VAL A 73 4.15 3.99 0.98
CA VAL A 73 4.29 5.27 1.70
C VAL A 73 2.94 5.93 1.94
N VAL A 74 2.07 6.03 0.94
CA VAL A 74 0.80 6.73 1.09
C VAL A 74 -0.12 6.06 2.11
N TRP A 75 -0.14 4.72 2.17
CA TRP A 75 -0.88 4.00 3.20
C TRP A 75 -0.27 4.18 4.59
N VAL A 76 1.05 4.19 4.72
CA VAL A 76 1.73 4.47 5.99
C VAL A 76 1.47 5.91 6.44
N VAL A 77 1.50 6.89 5.54
CA VAL A 77 1.15 8.29 5.84
C VAL A 77 -0.29 8.39 6.35
N PHE A 78 -1.23 7.69 5.70
CA PHE A 78 -2.62 7.65 6.15
C PHE A 78 -2.75 7.02 7.55
N LEU A 79 -2.18 5.84 7.77
CA LEU A 79 -2.23 5.15 9.07
C LEU A 79 -1.56 5.96 10.18
N HIS A 80 -0.38 6.54 9.91
CA HIS A 80 0.31 7.42 10.84
C HIS A 80 -0.53 8.68 11.15
N GLY A 81 -1.19 9.24 10.12
CA GLY A 81 -2.10 10.39 10.28
C GLY A 81 -3.32 10.09 11.15
N LEU A 82 -3.84 8.85 11.13
CA LEU A 82 -4.90 8.41 12.05
C LEU A 82 -4.40 8.32 13.49
N MET A 83 -3.13 7.97 13.68
CA MET A 83 -2.51 7.78 14.98
C MET A 83 -1.77 9.03 15.48
N LYS A 84 -2.24 10.26 15.16
CA LYS A 84 -1.56 11.55 15.45
C LYS A 84 -1.07 11.76 16.89
N ARG A 85 -1.59 11.01 17.86
CA ARG A 85 -1.14 10.99 19.27
C ARG A 85 -0.40 9.70 19.61
N ALA A 86 0.07 8.98 18.59
CA ALA A 86 0.67 7.68 18.74
C ALA A 86 1.99 7.74 19.51
N GLN A 87 2.28 6.63 20.17
CA GLN A 87 3.52 6.36 20.89
C GLN A 87 4.76 6.67 20.02
N LYS A 88 5.85 7.09 20.66
CA LYS A 88 7.15 7.33 20.00
C LYS A 88 7.60 6.19 19.07
N ARG A 89 7.27 4.94 19.41
CA ARG A 89 7.57 3.75 18.59
C ARG A 89 6.90 3.78 17.22
N VAL A 90 5.63 4.21 17.13
CA VAL A 90 4.90 4.32 15.85
C VAL A 90 5.54 5.37 14.96
N GLY A 91 5.95 6.51 15.51
CA GLY A 91 6.67 7.54 14.79
C GLY A 91 8.04 7.07 14.26
N LEU A 92 8.77 6.26 15.03
CA LEU A 92 10.04 5.66 14.60
C LEU A 92 9.86 4.68 13.44
N VAL A 93 8.84 3.79 13.52
CA VAL A 93 8.52 2.86 12.41
C VAL A 93 8.13 3.62 11.15
N ALA A 94 7.27 4.64 11.27
CA ALA A 94 6.90 5.48 10.13
C ALA A 94 8.12 6.17 9.50
N LEU A 95 9.05 6.70 10.32
CA LEU A 95 10.30 7.29 9.83
C LEU A 95 11.16 6.26 9.08
N GLN A 96 11.29 5.04 9.63
CA GLN A 96 12.04 3.96 8.95
C GLN A 96 11.42 3.59 7.61
N VAL A 97 10.07 3.54 7.52
CA VAL A 97 9.37 3.31 6.25
C VAL A 97 9.66 4.43 5.25
N TYR A 98 9.63 5.70 5.68
CA TYR A 98 9.91 6.82 4.77
C TYR A 98 11.35 6.79 4.26
N LEU A 99 12.34 6.50 5.13
CA LEU A 99 13.74 6.39 4.74
C LEU A 99 13.99 5.20 3.81
N LEU A 100 13.44 4.02 4.13
CA LEU A 100 13.55 2.84 3.29
C LEU A 100 12.91 3.07 1.92
N SER A 101 11.70 3.63 1.88
CA SER A 101 11.01 3.93 0.63
C SER A 101 11.75 4.98 -0.21
N ALA A 102 12.35 5.99 0.44
CA ALA A 102 13.20 6.96 -0.26
C ALA A 102 14.38 6.25 -0.95
N VAL A 103 15.09 5.37 -0.24
CA VAL A 103 16.19 4.58 -0.84
C VAL A 103 15.66 3.74 -2.02
N MET A 104 14.53 3.05 -1.86
CA MET A 104 13.94 2.20 -2.90
C MET A 104 13.43 2.98 -4.12
N ILE A 105 13.12 4.27 -3.96
CA ILE A 105 12.75 5.16 -5.07
C ILE A 105 14.00 5.73 -5.74
N PHE A 106 14.93 6.27 -4.94
CA PHE A 106 16.09 6.99 -5.48
C PHE A 106 17.12 6.07 -6.11
N VAL A 107 17.33 4.84 -5.58
CA VAL A 107 18.30 3.90 -6.15
C VAL A 107 17.94 3.54 -7.60
N PRO A 108 16.73 3.07 -7.95
CA PRO A 108 16.38 2.83 -9.34
C PRO A 108 16.41 4.10 -10.21
N LEU A 109 16.06 5.26 -9.64
CA LEU A 109 16.08 6.53 -10.38
C LEU A 109 17.50 6.98 -10.77
N LEU A 110 18.47 6.74 -9.90
CA LEU A 110 19.85 7.18 -10.08
C LEU A 110 20.73 6.14 -10.79
N ALA A 111 20.42 4.86 -10.65
CA ALA A 111 21.23 3.77 -11.19
C ALA A 111 21.57 3.91 -12.69
N PRO A 112 20.64 4.32 -13.60
CA PRO A 112 20.95 4.49 -15.02
C PRO A 112 21.99 5.57 -15.31
N TYR A 113 22.11 6.58 -14.41
CA TYR A 113 23.06 7.69 -14.58
C TYR A 113 24.45 7.40 -13.99
N PHE A 114 24.55 6.40 -13.12
CA PHE A 114 25.77 6.03 -12.40
C PHE A 114 26.03 4.53 -12.45
N PRO A 115 26.19 3.92 -13.64
CA PRO A 115 26.23 2.45 -13.79
C PRO A 115 27.38 1.77 -13.04
N ASN A 116 28.48 2.49 -12.76
CA ASN A 116 29.65 1.95 -12.04
C ASN A 116 29.52 2.12 -10.50
N THR A 117 28.48 2.78 -10.01
CA THR A 117 28.30 3.09 -8.58
C THR A 117 27.27 2.16 -7.95
N PHE A 118 26.29 1.72 -8.72
CA PHE A 118 25.21 0.85 -8.25
C PHE A 118 25.47 -0.61 -8.59
N PRO A 119 25.03 -1.55 -7.74
CA PRO A 119 25.17 -2.97 -8.03
C PRO A 119 24.36 -3.39 -9.26
N PRO A 120 24.66 -4.57 -9.86
CA PRO A 120 23.88 -5.13 -10.98
C PRO A 120 22.39 -5.25 -10.70
N ASP A 121 21.57 -5.25 -11.75
CA ASP A 121 20.08 -5.23 -11.65
C ASP A 121 19.50 -6.40 -10.86
N ASP A 122 20.08 -7.60 -10.93
CA ASP A 122 19.67 -8.77 -10.18
C ASP A 122 19.87 -8.58 -8.67
N VAL A 123 20.96 -7.94 -8.28
CA VAL A 123 21.27 -7.58 -6.89
C VAL A 123 20.29 -6.52 -6.40
N VAL A 124 20.03 -5.47 -7.21
CA VAL A 124 19.06 -4.42 -6.90
C VAL A 124 17.65 -5.02 -6.72
N LEU A 125 17.26 -5.96 -7.59
CA LEU A 125 15.97 -6.62 -7.52
C LEU A 125 15.81 -7.43 -6.23
N LYS A 126 16.85 -8.18 -5.83
CA LYS A 126 16.83 -8.95 -4.58
C LYS A 126 16.67 -8.07 -3.34
N TYR A 127 17.41 -6.97 -3.27
CA TYR A 127 17.27 -6.00 -2.18
C TYR A 127 15.93 -5.27 -2.21
N SER A 128 15.34 -5.08 -3.40
CA SER A 128 13.97 -4.56 -3.51
C SER A 128 12.95 -5.50 -2.89
N PHE A 129 13.04 -6.81 -3.12
CA PHE A 129 12.15 -7.78 -2.46
C PHE A 129 12.28 -7.74 -0.93
N LEU A 130 13.51 -7.67 -0.41
CA LEU A 130 13.72 -7.50 1.03
C LEU A 130 13.08 -6.20 1.53
N GLY A 131 13.25 -5.11 0.81
CA GLY A 131 12.63 -3.82 1.13
C GLY A 131 11.11 -3.91 1.18
N TYR A 132 10.46 -4.54 0.20
CA TYR A 132 9.00 -4.72 0.18
C TYR A 132 8.50 -5.61 1.32
N VAL A 133 9.23 -6.66 1.69
CA VAL A 133 8.94 -7.46 2.89
C VAL A 133 8.96 -6.58 4.15
N LEU A 134 10.01 -5.77 4.33
CA LEU A 134 10.12 -4.88 5.49
C LEU A 134 9.02 -3.82 5.52
N LEU A 135 8.65 -3.24 4.37
CA LEU A 135 7.54 -2.30 4.26
C LEU A 135 6.19 -2.96 4.62
N SER A 136 5.96 -4.19 4.17
CA SER A 136 4.75 -4.95 4.48
C SER A 136 4.64 -5.25 5.97
N VAL A 137 5.74 -5.69 6.60
CA VAL A 137 5.80 -5.93 8.06
C VAL A 137 5.54 -4.65 8.84
N ALA A 138 6.13 -3.54 8.42
CA ALA A 138 5.89 -2.23 9.05
C ALA A 138 4.42 -1.81 8.91
N GLY A 139 3.79 -2.03 7.75
CA GLY A 139 2.37 -1.79 7.54
C GLY A 139 1.49 -2.63 8.47
N LEU A 140 1.78 -3.93 8.61
CA LEU A 140 1.08 -4.83 9.54
C LEU A 140 1.25 -4.38 11.00
N PHE A 141 2.45 -3.98 11.40
CA PHE A 141 2.71 -3.42 12.71
C PHE A 141 1.88 -2.15 12.99
N LEU A 142 1.76 -1.25 12.01
CA LEU A 142 0.96 -0.04 12.16
C LEU A 142 -0.54 -0.37 12.29
N ILE A 143 -1.05 -1.33 11.53
CA ILE A 143 -2.44 -1.79 11.63
C ILE A 143 -2.72 -2.44 12.98
N GLU A 144 -1.82 -3.29 13.47
CA GLU A 144 -1.94 -3.89 14.79
C GLU A 144 -2.00 -2.81 15.87
N ASN A 145 -1.07 -1.85 15.82
CA ASN A 145 -1.04 -0.74 16.79
C ASN A 145 -2.30 0.12 16.71
N LEU A 146 -2.82 0.42 15.51
CA LEU A 146 -4.06 1.14 15.34
C LEU A 146 -5.22 0.39 16.03
N TYR A 147 -5.37 -0.90 15.74
CA TYR A 147 -6.47 -1.69 16.31
C TYR A 147 -6.37 -1.87 17.83
N ARG A 148 -5.17 -2.18 18.34
CA ARG A 148 -4.94 -2.40 19.79
C ARG A 148 -5.15 -1.14 20.61
N ASN A 149 -4.71 0.01 20.10
CA ASN A 149 -4.79 1.28 20.82
C ASN A 149 -6.11 2.03 20.59
N THR A 150 -7.02 1.50 19.79
CA THR A 150 -8.37 2.05 19.62
C THR A 150 -9.28 1.58 20.74
N ARG A 151 -10.12 2.49 21.27
CA ARG A 151 -11.12 2.19 22.32
C ARG A 151 -12.03 1.03 21.88
N PRO A 152 -12.40 0.11 22.80
CA PRO A 152 -13.26 -1.03 22.46
C PRO A 152 -14.54 -0.64 21.72
N GLU A 153 -15.16 0.48 22.11
CA GLU A 153 -16.41 1.00 21.54
C GLU A 153 -16.23 1.44 20.08
N GLN A 154 -15.03 1.91 19.72
CA GLN A 154 -14.70 2.40 18.37
C GLN A 154 -14.10 1.31 17.46
N ARG A 155 -13.66 0.17 18.02
CA ARG A 155 -13.06 -0.93 17.25
C ARG A 155 -13.99 -1.46 16.16
N TRP A 156 -15.28 -1.49 16.42
CA TRP A 156 -16.26 -1.90 15.43
C TRP A 156 -16.23 -1.02 14.18
N GLY A 157 -16.02 0.28 14.34
CA GLY A 157 -15.95 1.24 13.24
C GLY A 157 -14.71 1.03 12.36
N ILE A 158 -13.53 0.73 12.97
CA ILE A 158 -12.27 0.58 12.23
C ILE A 158 -11.98 -0.87 11.80
N LYS A 159 -12.77 -1.85 12.22
CA LYS A 159 -12.56 -3.27 11.95
C LYS A 159 -12.35 -3.56 10.45
N PHE A 160 -13.20 -3.00 9.62
CA PHE A 160 -13.14 -3.23 8.17
C PHE A 160 -11.95 -2.52 7.51
N LEU A 161 -11.53 -1.36 8.04
CA LEU A 161 -10.31 -0.69 7.62
C LEU A 161 -9.08 -1.57 7.93
N CYS A 162 -8.99 -2.04 9.18
CA CYS A 162 -7.88 -2.90 9.60
C CYS A 162 -7.86 -4.22 8.83
N LEU A 163 -9.01 -4.83 8.57
CA LEU A 163 -9.11 -6.06 7.79
C LEU A 163 -8.68 -5.83 6.33
N GLY A 164 -9.15 -4.75 5.71
CA GLY A 164 -8.82 -4.43 4.32
C GLY A 164 -7.34 -4.11 4.14
N ILE A 165 -6.82 -3.09 4.83
CA ILE A 165 -5.43 -2.66 4.69
C ILE A 165 -4.48 -3.72 5.26
N GLY A 166 -4.85 -4.38 6.37
CA GLY A 166 -4.07 -5.49 6.92
C GLY A 166 -3.98 -6.68 5.97
N GLY A 167 -5.08 -7.04 5.31
CA GLY A 167 -5.11 -8.08 4.28
C GLY A 167 -4.24 -7.74 3.08
N MET A 168 -4.23 -6.48 2.65
CA MET A 168 -3.36 -5.98 1.59
C MET A 168 -1.88 -6.17 1.96
N PHE A 169 -1.45 -5.67 3.12
CA PHE A 169 -0.07 -5.83 3.58
C PHE A 169 0.31 -7.29 3.86
N ALA A 170 -0.62 -8.11 4.34
CA ALA A 170 -0.37 -9.54 4.55
C ALA A 170 -0.15 -10.28 3.22
N TYR A 171 -0.91 -9.93 2.19
CA TYR A 171 -0.71 -10.48 0.86
C TYR A 171 0.63 -10.06 0.27
N ASP A 172 0.97 -8.78 0.37
CA ASP A 172 2.24 -8.24 -0.09
C ASP A 172 3.42 -8.89 0.63
N PHE A 173 3.33 -9.05 1.95
CA PHE A 173 4.31 -9.78 2.74
C PHE A 173 4.51 -11.21 2.20
N PHE A 174 3.44 -11.97 2.00
CA PHE A 174 3.51 -13.34 1.49
C PHE A 174 4.16 -13.41 0.11
N MET A 175 3.72 -12.57 -0.83
CA MET A 175 4.21 -12.54 -2.20
C MET A 175 5.69 -12.16 -2.26
N TYR A 176 6.11 -11.10 -1.55
CA TYR A 176 7.50 -10.66 -1.57
C TYR A 176 8.42 -11.52 -0.71
N ALA A 177 7.94 -12.14 0.37
CA ALA A 177 8.71 -13.12 1.11
C ALA A 177 9.02 -14.36 0.25
N GLN A 178 8.05 -14.85 -0.52
CA GLN A 178 8.27 -15.91 -1.49
C GLN A 178 9.26 -15.47 -2.58
N ALA A 179 9.09 -14.26 -3.14
CA ALA A 179 10.01 -13.74 -4.15
C ALA A 179 11.45 -13.62 -3.63
N LEU A 180 11.62 -13.23 -2.36
CA LEU A 180 12.93 -13.17 -1.70
C LEU A 180 13.57 -14.54 -1.51
N LEU A 181 12.77 -15.56 -1.10
CA LEU A 181 13.24 -16.92 -0.87
C LEU A 181 13.67 -17.62 -2.17
N PHE A 182 12.87 -17.48 -3.22
CA PHE A 182 13.10 -18.15 -4.49
C PHE A 182 13.87 -17.29 -5.51
N ASN A 183 14.21 -16.07 -5.13
CA ASN A 183 14.93 -15.08 -5.95
C ASN A 183 14.22 -14.74 -7.26
N GLN A 184 12.90 -14.93 -7.32
CA GLN A 184 12.04 -14.63 -8.46
C GLN A 184 10.61 -14.33 -8.01
N LEU A 185 9.94 -13.40 -8.68
CA LEU A 185 8.54 -13.09 -8.44
C LEU A 185 7.64 -14.16 -9.09
N ASP A 186 6.75 -14.77 -8.31
CA ASP A 186 5.72 -15.65 -8.87
C ASP A 186 4.65 -14.82 -9.57
N MET A 187 4.57 -14.99 -10.89
CA MET A 187 3.63 -14.23 -11.74
C MET A 187 2.17 -14.57 -11.49
N ASN A 188 1.85 -15.75 -10.92
CA ASN A 188 0.47 -16.09 -10.55
C ASN A 188 0.05 -15.33 -9.30
N LEU A 189 0.92 -15.26 -8.29
CA LEU A 189 0.69 -14.43 -7.10
C LEU A 189 0.60 -12.96 -7.48
N TRP A 190 1.53 -12.48 -8.31
CA TRP A 190 1.47 -11.11 -8.80
C TRP A 190 0.16 -10.83 -9.53
N ALA A 191 -0.28 -11.71 -10.42
CA ALA A 191 -1.54 -11.56 -11.14
C ALA A 191 -2.77 -11.59 -10.22
N ALA A 192 -2.77 -12.41 -9.16
CA ALA A 192 -3.86 -12.50 -8.20
C ALA A 192 -3.95 -11.27 -7.26
N ARG A 193 -2.85 -10.53 -7.09
CA ARG A 193 -2.76 -9.36 -6.21
C ARG A 193 -3.83 -8.30 -6.54
N GLY A 194 -4.09 -8.03 -7.82
CA GLY A 194 -5.13 -7.09 -8.25
C GLY A 194 -6.53 -7.46 -7.72
N ALA A 195 -6.86 -8.75 -7.66
CA ALA A 195 -8.12 -9.21 -7.09
C ALA A 195 -8.20 -8.99 -5.58
N VAL A 196 -7.08 -9.16 -4.85
CA VAL A 196 -7.03 -8.81 -3.42
C VAL A 196 -7.31 -7.33 -3.22
N PHE A 197 -6.69 -6.47 -4.00
CA PHE A 197 -6.92 -5.02 -3.94
C PHE A 197 -8.36 -4.64 -4.28
N MET A 198 -8.98 -5.31 -5.26
CA MET A 198 -10.41 -5.14 -5.56
C MET A 198 -11.29 -5.42 -4.33
N LEU A 199 -10.99 -6.48 -3.56
CA LEU A 199 -11.73 -6.84 -2.35
C LEU A 199 -11.48 -5.87 -1.17
N VAL A 200 -10.35 -5.21 -1.13
CA VAL A 200 -10.00 -4.23 -0.09
C VAL A 200 -10.83 -2.94 -0.25
N ALA A 201 -11.11 -2.49 -1.46
CA ALA A 201 -11.83 -1.25 -1.71
C ALA A 201 -13.22 -1.18 -1.02
N PRO A 202 -14.12 -2.18 -1.12
CA PRO A 202 -15.40 -2.14 -0.42
C PRO A 202 -15.24 -2.19 1.10
N LEU A 203 -14.22 -2.87 1.64
CA LEU A 203 -13.96 -2.88 3.08
C LEU A 203 -13.61 -1.47 3.59
N ILE A 204 -12.78 -0.74 2.84
CA ILE A 204 -12.48 0.67 3.14
C ILE A 204 -13.76 1.51 3.03
N GLY A 205 -14.58 1.32 1.99
CA GLY A 205 -15.84 2.02 1.82
C GLY A 205 -16.79 1.83 3.02
N VAL A 206 -16.93 0.61 3.51
CA VAL A 206 -17.73 0.31 4.73
C VAL A 206 -17.11 0.99 5.96
N ALA A 207 -15.79 1.00 6.12
CA ALA A 207 -15.13 1.67 7.23
C ALA A 207 -15.40 3.18 7.21
N VAL A 208 -15.33 3.81 6.04
CA VAL A 208 -15.66 5.23 5.84
C VAL A 208 -17.10 5.54 6.21
N ALA A 209 -18.04 4.73 5.70
CA ALA A 209 -19.48 4.91 5.98
C ALA A 209 -19.81 4.80 7.48
N ARG A 210 -19.05 3.98 8.22
CA ARG A 210 -19.22 3.80 9.67
C ARG A 210 -18.50 4.85 10.53
N ASN A 211 -17.52 5.57 9.97
CA ASN A 211 -16.75 6.60 10.66
C ASN A 211 -16.75 7.92 9.88
N PRO A 212 -17.91 8.58 9.72
CA PRO A 212 -17.99 9.83 8.97
C PRO A 212 -17.11 10.93 9.57
N ASP A 213 -16.84 10.82 10.87
CA ASP A 213 -16.07 11.80 11.63
C ASP A 213 -14.58 11.47 11.79
N TRP A 214 -14.13 10.26 11.44
CA TRP A 214 -12.75 9.80 11.63
C TRP A 214 -12.18 10.14 13.01
N SER A 215 -13.04 10.22 14.03
CA SER A 215 -12.67 10.46 15.42
C SER A 215 -12.20 9.15 16.05
N VAL A 216 -11.00 8.68 15.68
CA VAL A 216 -10.37 7.54 16.35
C VAL A 216 -9.59 8.09 17.52
N ASP A 217 -10.15 7.96 18.73
CA ASP A 217 -9.41 8.25 19.97
C ASP A 217 -8.46 7.10 20.26
N VAL A 218 -7.18 7.31 19.95
CA VAL A 218 -6.10 6.37 20.28
C VAL A 218 -5.64 6.63 21.71
N PHE A 219 -5.75 5.63 22.57
CA PHE A 219 -5.20 5.69 23.93
C PHE A 219 -3.68 5.64 23.91
N ILE A 220 -3.07 6.51 24.68
CA ILE A 220 -1.65 6.44 25.04
C ILE A 220 -1.57 5.66 26.34
N SER A 221 -1.13 4.42 26.28
CA SER A 221 -0.73 3.66 27.48
C SER A 221 0.77 3.77 27.69
#